data_c366036ba34b55c1086fdc43454b2b17
#
_entry.id   c366036ba34b55c1086fdc43454b2b17
#
_cell.length_a   1.000
_cell.length_b   1.000
_cell.length_c   1.000
_cell.angle_alpha   90.00
_cell.angle_beta   90.00
_cell.angle_gamma   90.00
#
_symmetry.space_group_name_H-M   'P 1'
#
loop_
_entity.id
_entity.type
_entity.pdbx_description
1 polymer ?
#
loop_
_entity_poly.entity_id
_entity_poly.type
_entity_poly.pdbx_seq_one_letter_code
_entity_poly.pdbx_strand_id
1 'polypeptide(L)'
;VPTCCLFSLTGTLPTFLKELGINPQSEIRVTSSMGSYPSIVGISVGSQDAGAPDIFNIKNVLSAKYVAASLSALPAEIDGVTYPQGLAMAFDAMIAKTPVSVAGNIVNPLEWNLDFKIGAFNIGGFQLEETVGSIAKSKTDLGLMINGGIKGYGLDARLKGSFDVLGGLVLEGESSFKPAPGIDL
;
A
#
# COMPACT_ATOMS: atom_id res chain seq x y z
N VAL A 1 17.26 -19.30 30.71
CA VAL A 1 16.66 -18.03 30.27
C VAL A 1 16.85 -17.98 28.78
N PRO A 2 15.81 -18.01 27.96
CA PRO A 2 15.98 -17.84 26.52
C PRO A 2 16.51 -16.44 26.25
N THR A 3 17.69 -16.34 25.69
CA THR A 3 18.31 -15.07 25.31
C THR A 3 17.65 -14.63 24.02
N CYS A 4 16.79 -13.64 24.13
CA CYS A 4 16.17 -12.99 22.97
C CYS A 4 17.23 -12.09 22.31
N CYS A 5 17.61 -12.36 21.08
CA CYS A 5 18.44 -11.47 20.29
C CYS A 5 17.53 -10.74 19.30
N LEU A 6 17.17 -9.51 19.63
CA LEU A 6 16.62 -8.56 18.66
C LEU A 6 17.80 -7.83 18.01
N PHE A 7 17.86 -7.87 16.72
CA PHE A 7 18.83 -7.11 15.93
C PHE A 7 18.06 -6.15 15.01
N SER A 8 18.29 -4.87 15.22
CA SER A 8 17.79 -3.82 14.32
C SER A 8 18.97 -2.99 13.87
N LEU A 9 19.20 -2.94 12.57
CA LEU A 9 20.23 -2.13 11.94
C LEU A 9 19.53 -1.08 11.08
N THR A 10 19.83 0.17 11.37
CA THR A 10 19.41 1.29 10.54
C THR A 10 20.65 1.94 9.93
N GLY A 11 20.60 2.24 8.66
CA GLY A 11 21.69 2.84 7.93
C GLY A 11 21.23 3.56 6.67
N THR A 12 22.17 4.05 5.89
CA THR A 12 21.92 4.65 4.59
C THR A 12 22.37 3.71 3.48
N LEU A 13 21.76 3.84 2.32
CA LEU A 13 22.13 3.05 1.14
C LEU A 13 23.54 3.38 0.65
N PRO A 14 24.25 2.42 0.07
CA PRO A 14 25.56 2.65 -0.53
C PRO A 14 25.52 3.70 -1.64
N THR A 15 26.51 4.57 -1.70
CA THR A 15 26.55 5.71 -2.63
C THR A 15 26.58 5.32 -4.11
N PHE A 16 27.08 4.13 -4.44
CA PHE A 16 27.10 3.66 -5.83
C PHE A 16 25.69 3.47 -6.42
N LEU A 17 24.67 3.29 -5.57
CA LEU A 17 23.27 3.17 -6.01
C LEU A 17 22.72 4.47 -6.60
N LYS A 18 23.38 5.61 -6.37
CA LYS A 18 23.04 6.89 -7.00
C LYS A 18 23.14 6.82 -8.52
N GLU A 19 24.08 6.04 -9.05
CA GLU A 19 24.22 5.84 -10.50
C GLU A 19 23.04 5.09 -11.11
N LEU A 20 22.33 4.30 -10.30
CA LEU A 20 21.08 3.63 -10.66
C LEU A 20 19.82 4.50 -10.43
N GLY A 21 20.01 5.78 -10.07
CA GLY A 21 18.91 6.69 -9.77
C GLY A 21 18.29 6.49 -8.38
N ILE A 22 18.95 5.70 -7.51
CA ILE A 22 18.48 5.45 -6.15
C ILE A 22 19.10 6.49 -5.22
N ASN A 23 18.28 7.09 -4.36
CA ASN A 23 18.75 8.09 -3.40
C ASN A 23 19.57 7.44 -2.28
N PRO A 24 20.87 7.74 -2.16
CA PRO A 24 21.72 7.15 -1.14
C PRO A 24 21.40 7.62 0.29
N GLN A 25 20.59 8.67 0.45
CA GLN A 25 20.13 9.14 1.76
C GLN A 25 18.88 8.39 2.25
N SER A 26 18.31 7.50 1.44
CA SER A 26 17.18 6.67 1.87
C SER A 26 17.61 5.79 3.04
N GLU A 27 16.79 5.79 4.07
CA GLU A 27 16.99 4.93 5.22
C GLU A 27 16.81 3.46 4.82
N ILE A 28 17.69 2.60 5.27
CA ILE A 28 17.49 1.15 5.23
C ILE A 28 17.39 0.64 6.66
N ARG A 29 16.39 -0.15 6.93
CA ARG A 29 16.22 -0.84 8.21
C ARG A 29 16.14 -2.33 7.98
N VAL A 30 16.95 -3.07 8.71
CA VAL A 30 16.91 -4.53 8.77
C VAL A 30 16.58 -4.92 10.20
N THR A 31 15.56 -5.73 10.37
CA THR A 31 15.15 -6.27 11.66
C THR A 31 15.22 -7.77 11.63
N SER A 32 15.83 -8.36 12.63
CA SER A 32 15.87 -9.82 12.79
C SER A 32 15.72 -10.16 14.26
N SER A 33 14.88 -11.14 14.57
CA SER A 33 14.76 -11.72 15.90
C SER A 33 15.12 -13.20 15.83
N MET A 34 16.03 -13.62 16.69
CA MET A 34 16.50 -15.00 16.80
C MET A 34 16.36 -15.50 18.24
N GLY A 35 16.04 -16.77 18.38
CA GLY A 35 16.08 -17.49 19.69
C GLY A 35 14.88 -17.31 20.57
N SER A 36 14.02 -16.37 20.31
CA SER A 36 12.72 -16.20 20.97
C SER A 36 11.65 -16.08 19.91
N TYR A 37 10.54 -16.61 20.27
CA TYR A 37 9.33 -16.49 19.51
C TYR A 37 8.71 -15.08 19.68
N PRO A 38 8.24 -14.43 18.59
CA PRO A 38 8.28 -14.91 17.20
C PRO A 38 9.61 -14.68 16.49
N SER A 39 9.96 -15.60 15.58
CA SER A 39 11.08 -15.39 14.67
C SER A 39 10.66 -14.44 13.54
N ILE A 40 11.40 -13.35 13.37
CA ILE A 40 11.11 -12.31 12.39
C ILE A 40 12.38 -12.00 11.59
N VAL A 41 12.20 -11.80 10.30
CA VAL A 41 13.19 -11.16 9.44
C VAL A 41 12.44 -10.10 8.63
N GLY A 42 12.90 -8.86 8.68
CA GLY A 42 12.30 -7.76 7.94
C GLY A 42 13.36 -6.83 7.33
N ILE A 43 13.03 -6.27 6.19
CA ILE A 43 13.80 -5.21 5.55
C ILE A 43 12.85 -4.12 5.07
N SER A 44 13.22 -2.87 5.29
CA SER A 44 12.55 -1.75 4.67
C SER A 44 13.55 -0.75 4.13
N VAL A 45 13.15 -0.04 3.09
CA VAL A 45 13.91 1.07 2.48
C VAL A 45 13.00 2.26 2.35
N GLY A 46 13.51 3.44 2.72
CA GLY A 46 12.75 4.68 2.76
C GLY A 46 11.92 4.84 4.03
N SER A 47 11.02 5.81 4.03
CA SER A 47 10.13 6.10 5.14
C SER A 47 8.74 6.46 4.64
N GLN A 48 7.73 6.13 5.43
CA GLN A 48 6.33 6.54 5.22
C GLN A 48 6.06 7.96 5.75
N ASP A 49 7.03 8.58 6.40
CA ASP A 49 6.86 9.93 6.97
C ASP A 49 6.61 10.98 5.90
N ALA A 50 5.78 11.96 6.23
CA ALA A 50 5.55 13.12 5.38
C ALA A 50 6.86 13.93 5.25
N GLY A 51 7.36 14.08 4.01
CA GLY A 51 8.61 14.81 3.74
C GLY A 51 9.86 13.93 3.65
N ALA A 52 9.75 12.62 3.88
CA ALA A 52 10.85 11.71 3.59
C ALA A 52 11.24 11.77 2.11
N PRO A 53 12.54 11.68 1.79
CA PRO A 53 13.01 11.70 0.41
C PRO A 53 12.56 10.44 -0.33
N ASP A 54 12.29 10.59 -1.63
CA ASP A 54 12.03 9.43 -2.48
C ASP A 54 13.26 8.50 -2.51
N ILE A 55 13.03 7.19 -2.50
CA ILE A 55 14.07 6.17 -2.71
C ILE A 55 14.65 6.34 -4.11
N PHE A 56 13.76 6.54 -5.09
CA PHE A 56 14.11 6.90 -6.45
C PHE A 56 13.05 7.80 -7.06
N ASN A 57 13.43 8.59 -8.07
CA ASN A 57 12.52 9.45 -8.82
C ASN A 57 12.89 9.45 -10.29
N ILE A 58 12.02 8.91 -11.13
CA ILE A 58 12.21 8.85 -12.58
C ILE A 58 11.40 9.97 -13.22
N LYS A 59 12.05 11.09 -13.50
CA LYS A 59 11.49 12.25 -14.24
C LYS A 59 10.12 12.71 -13.72
N ASN A 60 9.88 12.61 -12.42
CA ASN A 60 8.59 12.92 -11.79
C ASN A 60 7.38 12.13 -12.34
N VAL A 61 7.61 11.05 -13.07
CA VAL A 61 6.56 10.15 -13.55
C VAL A 61 6.37 8.98 -12.59
N LEU A 62 7.48 8.46 -12.06
CA LEU A 62 7.45 7.36 -11.09
C LEU A 62 8.46 7.64 -10.00
N SER A 63 8.02 7.64 -8.76
CA SER A 63 8.92 7.62 -7.60
C SER A 63 8.42 6.64 -6.55
N ALA A 64 9.33 6.13 -5.74
CA ALA A 64 8.99 5.31 -4.58
C ALA A 64 9.50 5.97 -3.31
N LYS A 65 8.67 5.96 -2.28
CA LYS A 65 8.99 6.51 -0.96
C LYS A 65 9.33 5.44 0.07
N TYR A 66 8.66 4.31 -0.03
CA TYR A 66 8.79 3.24 0.94
C TYR A 66 8.60 1.89 0.27
N VAL A 67 9.46 0.96 0.61
CA VAL A 67 9.35 -0.45 0.23
C VAL A 67 9.72 -1.28 1.46
N ALA A 68 8.90 -2.24 1.80
CA ALA A 68 9.19 -3.17 2.89
C ALA A 68 8.80 -4.59 2.55
N ALA A 69 9.53 -5.53 3.11
CA ALA A 69 9.18 -6.93 3.14
C ALA A 69 9.56 -7.54 4.49
N SER A 70 8.74 -8.42 5.00
CA SER A 70 9.03 -9.15 6.22
C SER A 70 8.48 -10.56 6.18
N LEU A 71 9.14 -11.43 6.92
CA LEU A 71 8.70 -12.79 7.19
C LEU A 71 8.63 -12.97 8.69
N SER A 72 7.47 -13.33 9.20
CA SER A 72 7.25 -13.58 10.63
C SER A 72 6.54 -14.90 10.86
N ALA A 73 7.00 -15.65 11.83
CA ALA A 73 6.32 -16.91 12.24
C ALA A 73 4.97 -16.65 12.89
N LEU A 74 4.83 -15.53 13.60
CA LEU A 74 3.59 -15.07 14.23
C LEU A 74 3.51 -13.54 14.17
N PRO A 75 2.29 -12.99 14.38
CA PRO A 75 2.13 -11.55 14.52
C PRO A 75 2.99 -11.01 15.68
N ALA A 76 3.69 -9.92 15.44
CA ALA A 76 4.52 -9.25 16.44
C ALA A 76 4.60 -7.75 16.19
N GLU A 77 4.97 -7.02 17.24
CA GLU A 77 5.28 -5.58 17.17
C GLU A 77 6.68 -5.36 17.76
N ILE A 78 7.53 -4.66 17.02
CA ILE A 78 8.89 -4.33 17.43
C ILE A 78 9.13 -2.86 17.11
N ASP A 79 9.52 -2.06 18.11
CA ASP A 79 9.80 -0.63 17.98
C ASP A 79 8.67 0.15 17.26
N GLY A 80 7.40 -0.20 17.57
CA GLY A 80 6.23 0.42 16.95
C GLY A 80 5.93 -0.04 15.52
N VAL A 81 6.68 -1.02 14.99
CA VAL A 81 6.44 -1.62 13.67
C VAL A 81 5.73 -2.96 13.82
N THR A 82 4.58 -3.09 13.16
CA THR A 82 3.81 -4.34 13.15
C THR A 82 4.35 -5.28 12.08
N TYR A 83 4.63 -6.51 12.47
CA TYR A 83 5.03 -7.62 11.61
C TYR A 83 3.91 -8.65 11.60
N PRO A 84 3.07 -8.73 10.55
CA PRO A 84 2.03 -9.74 10.47
C PRO A 84 2.64 -11.13 10.26
N GLN A 85 1.89 -12.16 10.61
CA GLN A 85 2.31 -13.54 10.36
C GLN A 85 2.45 -13.79 8.84
N GLY A 86 3.45 -14.55 8.44
CA GLY A 86 3.72 -14.91 7.05
C GLY A 86 4.65 -13.92 6.35
N LEU A 87 4.57 -13.88 5.03
CA LEU A 87 5.30 -12.93 4.18
C LEU A 87 4.45 -11.68 4.00
N ALA A 88 4.92 -10.57 4.53
CA ALA A 88 4.28 -9.27 4.31
C ALA A 88 5.13 -8.39 3.40
N MET A 89 4.45 -7.57 2.60
CA MET A 89 5.06 -6.59 1.71
C MET A 89 4.28 -5.28 1.76
N ALA A 90 4.99 -4.17 1.66
CA ALA A 90 4.39 -2.84 1.54
C ALA A 90 5.18 -2.00 0.53
N PHE A 91 4.46 -1.16 -0.20
CA PHE A 91 5.03 -0.30 -1.21
C PHE A 91 4.24 1.01 -1.30
N ASP A 92 4.93 2.14 -1.15
CA ASP A 92 4.37 3.47 -1.32
C ASP A 92 5.12 4.20 -2.44
N ALA A 93 4.37 4.67 -3.43
CA ALA A 93 4.88 5.30 -4.62
C ALA A 93 4.04 6.50 -5.06
N MET A 94 4.61 7.28 -5.96
CA MET A 94 3.91 8.29 -6.76
C MET A 94 3.96 7.89 -8.22
N ILE A 95 2.83 7.83 -8.88
CA ILE A 95 2.71 7.58 -10.31
C ILE A 95 2.03 8.80 -10.95
N ALA A 96 2.76 9.53 -11.80
CA ALA A 96 2.28 10.76 -12.42
C ALA A 96 1.66 11.75 -11.41
N LYS A 97 2.32 11.93 -10.26
CA LYS A 97 1.88 12.77 -9.12
C LYS A 97 0.69 12.20 -8.31
N THR A 98 0.23 11.02 -8.63
CA THR A 98 -0.82 10.34 -7.86
C THR A 98 -0.19 9.39 -6.86
N PRO A 99 -0.45 9.52 -5.56
CA PRO A 99 0.06 8.57 -4.58
C PRO A 99 -0.64 7.22 -4.73
N VAL A 100 0.16 6.16 -4.67
CA VAL A 100 -0.30 4.78 -4.73
C VAL A 100 0.37 4.01 -3.60
N SER A 101 -0.43 3.37 -2.77
CA SER A 101 0.05 2.51 -1.70
C SER A 101 -0.51 1.10 -1.91
N VAL A 102 0.33 0.12 -1.71
CA VAL A 102 -0.05 -1.30 -1.76
C VAL A 102 0.57 -1.98 -0.54
N ALA A 103 -0.23 -2.75 0.16
CA ALA A 103 0.23 -3.60 1.26
C ALA A 103 -0.41 -4.98 1.15
N GLY A 104 0.34 -6.00 1.47
CA GLY A 104 -0.18 -7.36 1.39
C GLY A 104 0.52 -8.29 2.34
N ASN A 105 -0.17 -9.37 2.66
CA ASN A 105 0.30 -10.40 3.56
C ASN A 105 -0.11 -11.79 3.02
N ILE A 106 0.82 -12.71 3.00
CA ILE A 106 0.63 -14.11 2.60
C ILE A 106 0.97 -14.98 3.80
N VAL A 107 -0.04 -15.49 4.49
CA VAL A 107 0.13 -16.46 5.58
C VAL A 107 0.43 -17.85 4.99
N ASN A 108 -0.32 -18.23 3.98
CA ASN A 108 -0.14 -19.46 3.21
C ASN A 108 -0.89 -19.33 1.87
N PRO A 109 -0.79 -20.28 0.92
CA PRO A 109 -1.44 -20.18 -0.40
C PRO A 109 -2.98 -20.08 -0.37
N LEU A 110 -3.59 -20.44 0.76
CA LEU A 110 -5.06 -20.40 0.93
C LEU A 110 -5.50 -19.20 1.79
N GLU A 111 -4.55 -18.40 2.29
CA GLU A 111 -4.84 -17.31 3.22
C GLU A 111 -3.87 -16.15 2.98
N TRP A 112 -4.36 -15.12 2.28
CA TRP A 112 -3.61 -13.92 1.95
C TRP A 112 -4.54 -12.73 1.73
N ASN A 113 -3.99 -11.53 1.86
CA ASN A 113 -4.67 -10.30 1.52
C ASN A 113 -3.75 -9.34 0.77
N LEU A 114 -4.35 -8.48 -0.03
CA LEU A 114 -3.73 -7.36 -0.70
C LEU A 114 -4.64 -6.15 -0.58
N ASP A 115 -4.15 -5.10 0.04
CA ASP A 115 -4.83 -3.83 0.16
C ASP A 115 -4.17 -2.81 -0.75
N PHE A 116 -4.95 -1.96 -1.40
CA PHE A 116 -4.42 -0.89 -2.24
C PHE A 116 -5.17 0.41 -2.02
N LYS A 117 -4.45 1.50 -2.22
CA LYS A 117 -4.95 2.85 -2.15
C LYS A 117 -4.37 3.66 -3.29
N ILE A 118 -5.23 4.30 -4.07
CA ILE A 118 -4.85 5.20 -5.15
C ILE A 118 -5.39 6.58 -4.77
N GLY A 119 -4.51 7.56 -4.68
CA GLY A 119 -4.88 8.93 -4.35
C GLY A 119 -5.73 9.59 -5.44
N ALA A 120 -6.34 10.69 -5.10
CA ALA A 120 -7.14 11.45 -6.05
C ALA A 120 -6.27 11.99 -7.21
N PHE A 121 -6.81 11.99 -8.42
CA PHE A 121 -6.17 12.57 -9.59
C PHE A 121 -7.19 13.12 -10.59
N ASN A 122 -6.73 14.02 -11.46
CA ASN A 122 -7.57 14.65 -12.48
C ASN A 122 -7.25 14.10 -13.88
N ILE A 123 -8.27 13.80 -14.64
CA ILE A 123 -8.16 13.37 -16.03
C ILE A 123 -9.31 13.95 -16.87
N GLY A 124 -8.98 14.72 -17.90
CA GLY A 124 -9.95 15.20 -18.88
C GLY A 124 -11.13 16.01 -18.29
N GLY A 125 -10.90 16.76 -17.20
CA GLY A 125 -11.96 17.53 -16.52
C GLY A 125 -12.76 16.74 -15.49
N PHE A 126 -12.46 15.46 -15.33
CA PHE A 126 -12.95 14.66 -14.21
C PHE A 126 -11.89 14.60 -13.11
N GLN A 127 -12.36 14.62 -11.87
CA GLN A 127 -11.59 14.30 -10.68
C GLN A 127 -11.99 12.92 -10.21
N LEU A 128 -11.04 11.98 -10.24
CA LEU A 128 -11.20 10.73 -9.51
C LEU A 128 -10.84 10.97 -8.06
N GLU A 129 -11.72 10.57 -7.15
CA GLU A 129 -11.48 10.62 -5.71
C GLU A 129 -10.51 9.51 -5.30
N GLU A 130 -10.00 9.62 -4.09
CA GLU A 130 -9.21 8.55 -3.51
C GLU A 130 -9.96 7.22 -3.60
N THR A 131 -9.32 6.22 -4.15
CA THR A 131 -9.88 4.87 -4.30
C THR A 131 -9.11 3.92 -3.40
N VAL A 132 -9.82 3.19 -2.59
CA VAL A 132 -9.29 2.12 -1.75
C VAL A 132 -9.92 0.78 -2.13
N GLY A 133 -9.15 -0.27 -2.02
CA GLY A 133 -9.65 -1.60 -2.29
C GLY A 133 -8.83 -2.66 -1.58
N SER A 134 -9.42 -3.84 -1.50
CA SER A 134 -8.76 -5.02 -0.94
C SER A 134 -9.16 -6.27 -1.71
N ILE A 135 -8.22 -7.18 -1.82
CA ILE A 135 -8.45 -8.54 -2.29
C ILE A 135 -7.98 -9.45 -1.17
N ALA A 136 -8.85 -10.32 -0.70
CA ALA A 136 -8.51 -11.25 0.37
C ALA A 136 -8.96 -12.66 0.02
N LYS A 137 -8.11 -13.64 0.27
CA LYS A 137 -8.43 -15.05 0.19
C LYS A 137 -8.35 -15.66 1.58
N SER A 138 -9.43 -16.31 1.97
CA SER A 138 -9.48 -17.22 3.10
C SER A 138 -9.57 -18.68 2.59
N LYS A 139 -9.52 -19.63 3.49
CA LYS A 139 -9.58 -21.06 3.15
C LYS A 139 -10.79 -21.43 2.29
N THR A 140 -11.90 -20.75 2.49
CA THR A 140 -13.20 -21.06 1.86
C THR A 140 -13.67 -19.99 0.90
N ASP A 141 -13.04 -18.83 0.87
CA ASP A 141 -13.58 -17.67 0.20
C ASP A 141 -12.52 -16.78 -0.46
N LEU A 142 -12.93 -16.06 -1.49
CA LEU A 142 -12.17 -15.01 -2.16
C LEU A 142 -13.07 -13.79 -2.25
N GLY A 143 -12.67 -12.74 -1.55
CA GLY A 143 -13.36 -11.45 -1.52
C GLY A 143 -12.59 -10.36 -2.26
N LEU A 144 -13.31 -9.48 -2.92
CA LEU A 144 -12.83 -8.22 -3.47
C LEU A 144 -13.70 -7.10 -2.94
N MET A 145 -13.07 -6.04 -2.47
CA MET A 145 -13.75 -4.80 -2.10
C MET A 145 -13.10 -3.63 -2.80
N ILE A 146 -13.93 -2.68 -3.28
CA ILE A 146 -13.47 -1.43 -3.87
C ILE A 146 -14.39 -0.29 -3.46
N ASN A 147 -13.82 0.87 -3.18
CA ASN A 147 -14.55 2.09 -2.86
C ASN A 147 -13.82 3.29 -3.48
N GLY A 148 -14.53 4.06 -4.28
CA GLY A 148 -13.98 5.23 -4.96
C GLY A 148 -15.08 6.13 -5.52
N GLY A 149 -14.70 7.28 -6.06
CA GLY A 149 -15.63 8.25 -6.62
C GLY A 149 -15.08 8.98 -7.83
N ILE A 150 -15.98 9.59 -8.60
CA ILE A 150 -15.66 10.44 -9.76
C ILE A 150 -16.52 11.69 -9.71
N LYS A 151 -15.91 12.85 -9.91
CA LYS A 151 -16.58 14.15 -10.01
C LYS A 151 -16.15 14.88 -11.27
N GLY A 152 -17.05 15.59 -11.89
CA GLY A 152 -16.75 16.45 -13.05
C GLY A 152 -17.99 16.72 -13.90
N TYR A 153 -17.99 17.85 -14.59
CA TYR A 153 -19.08 18.28 -15.48
C TYR A 153 -20.49 18.19 -14.86
N GLY A 154 -20.59 18.44 -13.54
CA GLY A 154 -21.86 18.33 -12.81
C GLY A 154 -22.19 16.92 -12.32
N LEU A 155 -21.42 15.92 -12.67
CA LEU A 155 -21.53 14.57 -12.13
C LEU A 155 -20.76 14.48 -10.80
N ASP A 156 -21.39 13.89 -9.78
CA ASP A 156 -20.78 13.40 -8.55
C ASP A 156 -21.29 11.97 -8.36
N ALA A 157 -20.42 10.99 -8.53
CA ALA A 157 -20.77 9.59 -8.43
C ALA A 157 -19.77 8.86 -7.52
N ARG A 158 -20.29 8.04 -6.63
CA ARG A 158 -19.52 7.15 -5.77
C ARG A 158 -19.91 5.72 -6.03
N LEU A 159 -18.93 4.86 -6.06
CA LEU A 159 -19.11 3.43 -6.23
C LEU A 159 -18.43 2.70 -5.08
N LYS A 160 -19.18 1.84 -4.43
CA LYS A 160 -18.69 0.86 -3.50
C LYS A 160 -19.08 -0.51 -4.04
N GLY A 161 -18.10 -1.36 -4.26
CA GLY A 161 -18.32 -2.70 -4.76
C GLY A 161 -17.70 -3.74 -3.83
N SER A 162 -18.38 -4.84 -3.65
CA SER A 162 -17.82 -6.02 -3.01
C SER A 162 -18.21 -7.25 -3.81
N PHE A 163 -17.28 -8.18 -3.90
CA PHE A 163 -17.49 -9.50 -4.47
C PHE A 163 -17.01 -10.55 -3.47
N ASP A 164 -17.80 -11.58 -3.33
CA ASP A 164 -17.55 -12.72 -2.47
C ASP A 164 -18.02 -13.97 -3.21
N VAL A 165 -17.23 -15.03 -3.20
CA VAL A 165 -17.56 -16.25 -3.94
C VAL A 165 -18.86 -16.90 -3.47
N LEU A 166 -19.21 -16.75 -2.20
CA LEU A 166 -20.44 -17.29 -1.62
C LEU A 166 -21.59 -16.28 -1.67
N GLY A 167 -21.31 -15.00 -1.50
CA GLY A 167 -22.30 -13.91 -1.45
C GLY A 167 -22.58 -13.24 -2.80
N GLY A 168 -21.76 -13.49 -3.82
CA GLY A 168 -21.90 -12.89 -5.13
C GLY A 168 -21.36 -11.45 -5.22
N LEU A 169 -21.81 -10.73 -6.24
CA LEU A 169 -21.43 -9.35 -6.49
C LEU A 169 -22.49 -8.40 -5.91
N VAL A 170 -22.05 -7.51 -5.03
CA VAL A 170 -22.86 -6.40 -4.53
C VAL A 170 -22.23 -5.11 -5.02
N LEU A 171 -23.01 -4.29 -5.71
CA LEU A 171 -22.62 -2.95 -6.16
C LEU A 171 -23.59 -1.95 -5.54
N GLU A 172 -23.06 -1.02 -4.77
CA GLU A 172 -23.77 0.11 -4.22
C GLU A 172 -23.20 1.38 -4.87
N GLY A 173 -24.06 2.20 -5.44
CA GLY A 173 -23.66 3.44 -6.08
C GLY A 173 -24.60 4.57 -5.72
N GLU A 174 -24.03 5.72 -5.44
CA GLU A 174 -24.73 6.99 -5.31
C GLU A 174 -24.26 7.90 -6.44
N SER A 175 -25.21 8.53 -7.12
CA SER A 175 -24.88 9.54 -8.12
C SER A 175 -25.81 10.73 -8.03
N SER A 176 -25.26 11.91 -8.19
CA SER A 176 -26.01 13.14 -8.39
C SER A 176 -25.49 13.84 -9.65
N PHE A 177 -26.40 14.38 -10.41
CA PHE A 177 -26.08 15.19 -11.57
C PHE A 177 -26.69 16.58 -11.41
N LYS A 178 -25.84 17.60 -11.42
CA LYS A 178 -26.25 19.00 -11.50
C LYS A 178 -25.69 19.55 -12.79
N PRO A 179 -26.49 19.77 -13.82
CA PRO A 179 -25.99 20.34 -15.07
C PRO A 179 -25.33 21.70 -14.80
N ALA A 180 -24.23 21.95 -15.48
CA ALA A 180 -23.58 23.25 -15.41
C ALA A 180 -24.55 24.34 -15.88
N PRO A 181 -24.50 25.56 -15.31
CA PRO A 181 -25.35 26.66 -15.76
C PRO A 181 -25.22 26.87 -17.27
N GLY A 182 -26.33 26.81 -18.00
CA GLY A 182 -26.36 26.97 -19.47
C GLY A 182 -26.46 25.66 -20.27
N ILE A 183 -26.62 24.52 -19.64
CA ILE A 183 -27.03 23.27 -20.30
C ILE A 183 -28.49 23.02 -19.93
N ASP A 184 -29.41 23.43 -20.82
CA ASP A 184 -30.79 22.98 -20.77
C ASP A 184 -30.89 21.58 -21.33
N LEU A 185 -31.39 20.64 -20.54
CA LEU A 185 -31.73 19.27 -20.95
C LEU A 185 -33.13 19.18 -21.45
#